data_ab1670b43b00d0fa185336e6d80635bf
#
_entry.id   ab1670b43b00d0fa185336e6d80635bf
#
_cell.length_a   1.000
_cell.length_b   1.000
_cell.length_c   1.000
_cell.angle_alpha   90.00
_cell.angle_beta   90.00
_cell.angle_gamma   90.00
#
_symmetry.space_group_name_H-M   'P 1'
#
loop_
_entity.id
_entity.type
_entity.pdbx_description
1 polymer ?
#
loop_
_entity_poly.entity_id
_entity_poly.type
_entity_poly.pdbx_seq_one_letter_code
_entity_poly.pdbx_strand_id
1 'polypeptide(L)'
;MQLTQQTPLFAHLPQPVESANTLTMEQLEQDFGFVLYETVLHGPFERSELTIDGLHDRAMIYVDGKLAGIQERTGRRSDSVYLELEPGQTAVLRILVENMGRINYGAKLLDRKGILRGVKLGCQYQFGWKHYSLPCDCPPQQGYEPVGDGADAPLFLKGSFTVQQRQDTFVRLDGFTKGNVYINGFNLGRYWNPAGPQKTLYLPAPLLREG
;
A
#
# COMPACT_ATOMS: atom_id res chain seq x y z
N MET A 1 15.52 18.21 -8.41
CA MET A 1 15.87 17.19 -7.40
C MET A 1 16.00 15.86 -8.11
N GLN A 2 17.02 15.07 -7.79
CA GLN A 2 17.20 13.72 -8.31
C GLN A 2 17.02 12.73 -7.16
N LEU A 3 16.20 11.70 -7.37
CA LEU A 3 16.09 10.58 -6.44
C LEU A 3 17.23 9.61 -6.76
N THR A 4 18.05 9.30 -5.76
CA THR A 4 19.29 8.55 -5.92
C THR A 4 19.30 7.21 -5.20
N GLN A 5 18.36 6.99 -4.28
CA GLN A 5 18.30 5.80 -3.45
C GLN A 5 16.87 5.27 -3.39
N GLN A 6 16.75 3.97 -3.21
CA GLN A 6 15.46 3.27 -3.07
C GLN A 6 15.53 2.15 -2.05
N THR A 7 14.37 1.75 -1.52
CA THR A 7 14.20 0.52 -0.74
C THR A 7 12.77 0.00 -0.89
N PRO A 8 12.57 -1.33 -1.02
CA PRO A 8 11.24 -1.91 -1.12
C PRO A 8 10.46 -1.78 0.19
N LEU A 9 9.15 -1.46 0.10
CA LEU A 9 8.26 -1.43 1.28
C LEU A 9 8.29 -2.76 2.04
N PHE A 10 8.29 -3.88 1.33
CA PHE A 10 8.25 -5.22 1.93
C PHE A 10 9.55 -5.65 2.63
N ALA A 11 10.63 -4.88 2.50
CA ALA A 11 11.85 -5.07 3.29
C ALA A 11 11.76 -4.47 4.71
N HIS A 12 10.71 -3.67 4.99
CA HIS A 12 10.56 -2.92 6.24
C HIS A 12 9.25 -3.26 6.97
N LEU A 13 8.80 -4.51 6.87
CA LEU A 13 7.57 -4.94 7.53
C LEU A 13 7.79 -5.02 9.06
N PRO A 14 6.84 -4.51 9.85
CA PRO A 14 6.85 -4.68 11.31
C PRO A 14 6.54 -6.14 11.69
N GLN A 15 6.49 -6.44 12.99
CA GLN A 15 5.99 -7.73 13.44
C GLN A 15 4.51 -7.89 13.07
N PRO A 16 4.10 -9.02 12.49
CA PRO A 16 2.72 -9.24 12.11
C PRO A 16 1.82 -9.57 13.29
N VAL A 17 0.55 -9.22 13.16
CA VAL A 17 -0.53 -9.81 13.95
C VAL A 17 -1.06 -11.03 13.19
N GLU A 18 -1.04 -12.20 13.80
CA GLU A 18 -1.52 -13.44 13.18
C GLU A 18 -2.97 -13.73 13.59
N SER A 19 -3.79 -14.16 12.63
CA SER A 19 -5.18 -14.56 12.86
C SER A 19 -5.64 -15.57 11.81
N ALA A 20 -6.62 -16.39 12.16
CA ALA A 20 -7.26 -17.31 11.21
C ALA A 20 -7.94 -16.55 10.06
N ASN A 21 -8.63 -15.45 10.36
CA ASN A 21 -9.36 -14.62 9.39
C ASN A 21 -8.65 -13.29 9.16
N THR A 22 -9.03 -12.58 8.08
CA THR A 22 -8.61 -11.20 7.88
C THR A 22 -9.15 -10.30 8.98
N LEU A 23 -8.33 -9.37 9.46
CA LEU A 23 -8.69 -8.35 10.44
C LEU A 23 -8.87 -7.01 9.75
N THR A 24 -9.81 -6.20 10.22
CA THR A 24 -9.97 -4.82 9.76
C THR A 24 -8.89 -3.92 10.37
N MET A 25 -8.69 -2.73 9.80
CA MET A 25 -7.75 -1.73 10.36
C MET A 25 -8.13 -1.36 11.80
N GLU A 26 -9.42 -1.28 12.11
CA GLU A 26 -9.91 -0.97 13.46
C GLU A 26 -9.58 -2.09 14.47
N GLN A 27 -9.60 -3.36 14.04
CA GLN A 27 -9.18 -4.49 14.87
C GLN A 27 -7.66 -4.55 15.08
N LEU A 28 -6.90 -3.92 14.17
CA LEU A 28 -5.45 -3.75 14.25
C LEU A 28 -5.05 -2.43 14.94
N GLU A 29 -6.02 -1.69 15.49
CA GLU A 29 -5.81 -0.38 16.13
C GLU A 29 -5.12 0.64 15.21
N GLN A 30 -5.40 0.55 13.90
CA GLN A 30 -4.83 1.41 12.87
C GLN A 30 -5.90 2.31 12.27
N ASP A 31 -5.68 3.61 12.23
CA ASP A 31 -6.63 4.62 11.77
C ASP A 31 -6.43 5.05 10.31
N PHE A 32 -5.19 5.03 9.78
CA PHE A 32 -4.86 5.41 8.40
C PHE A 32 -3.71 4.58 7.82
N GLY A 33 -3.31 4.86 6.57
CA GLY A 33 -2.20 4.20 5.89
C GLY A 33 -2.62 2.91 5.18
N PHE A 34 -1.78 1.88 5.31
CA PHE A 34 -1.95 0.59 4.64
C PHE A 34 -1.91 -0.56 5.63
N VAL A 35 -2.56 -1.66 5.26
CA VAL A 35 -2.33 -2.97 5.89
C VAL A 35 -1.90 -3.94 4.80
N LEU A 36 -0.80 -4.65 5.02
CA LEU A 36 -0.43 -5.79 4.20
C LEU A 36 -1.00 -7.06 4.84
N TYR A 37 -1.80 -7.78 4.07
CA TYR A 37 -2.32 -9.11 4.39
C TYR A 37 -1.46 -10.13 3.67
N GLU A 38 -0.95 -11.13 4.38
CA GLU A 38 -0.13 -12.20 3.80
C GLU A 38 -0.67 -13.57 4.23
N THR A 39 -0.77 -14.49 3.29
CA THR A 39 -1.03 -15.91 3.57
C THR A 39 -0.31 -16.78 2.55
N VAL A 40 -0.16 -18.06 2.85
CA VAL A 40 0.35 -19.08 1.93
C VAL A 40 -0.83 -19.89 1.41
N LEU A 41 -0.98 -19.89 0.10
CA LEU A 41 -1.95 -20.73 -0.60
C LEU A 41 -1.35 -22.12 -0.80
N HIS A 42 -2.15 -23.16 -0.62
CA HIS A 42 -1.74 -24.55 -0.78
C HIS A 42 -2.63 -25.23 -1.81
N GLY A 43 -2.04 -25.70 -2.93
CA GLY A 43 -2.76 -26.45 -3.95
C GLY A 43 -3.27 -27.82 -3.47
N PRO A 44 -4.17 -28.46 -4.24
CA PRO A 44 -4.54 -28.06 -5.59
C PRO A 44 -5.64 -26.99 -5.65
N PHE A 45 -5.53 -26.09 -6.61
CA PHE A 45 -6.63 -25.24 -7.07
C PHE A 45 -6.66 -25.25 -8.60
N GLU A 46 -7.79 -25.61 -9.19
CA GLU A 46 -8.03 -25.33 -10.60
C GLU A 46 -8.05 -23.82 -10.81
N ARG A 47 -7.88 -23.38 -12.07
CA ARG A 47 -7.90 -21.96 -12.40
C ARG A 47 -9.10 -21.23 -11.80
N SER A 48 -8.89 -20.57 -10.70
CA SER A 48 -9.91 -19.93 -9.85
C SER A 48 -9.69 -18.44 -9.70
N GLU A 49 -10.77 -17.68 -9.69
CA GLU A 49 -10.73 -16.23 -9.48
C GLU A 49 -10.50 -15.91 -7.99
N LEU A 50 -9.58 -14.96 -7.74
CA LEU A 50 -9.38 -14.39 -6.42
C LEU A 50 -10.37 -13.23 -6.20
N THR A 51 -11.18 -13.34 -5.16
CA THR A 51 -12.17 -12.33 -4.76
C THR A 51 -11.88 -11.80 -3.37
N ILE A 52 -11.77 -10.48 -3.22
CA ILE A 52 -11.67 -9.82 -1.92
C ILE A 52 -13.06 -9.40 -1.48
N ASP A 53 -13.63 -10.12 -0.50
CA ASP A 53 -14.96 -9.86 -0.01
C ASP A 53 -14.96 -8.75 1.04
N GLY A 54 -15.58 -7.61 0.69
CA GLY A 54 -15.60 -6.43 1.54
C GLY A 54 -14.28 -5.65 1.51
N LEU A 55 -13.72 -5.40 0.33
CA LEU A 55 -12.55 -4.53 0.15
C LEU A 55 -12.89 -3.07 0.49
N HIS A 56 -12.16 -2.48 1.42
CA HIS A 56 -12.21 -1.07 1.83
C HIS A 56 -10.79 -0.52 2.04
N ASP A 57 -10.17 0.22 1.09
CA ASP A 57 -10.80 0.76 -0.13
C ASP A 57 -10.12 0.30 -1.42
N ARG A 58 -8.77 0.17 -1.46
CA ARG A 58 -7.98 -0.17 -2.64
C ARG A 58 -6.92 -1.22 -2.30
N ALA A 59 -6.88 -2.28 -3.07
CA ALA A 59 -5.93 -3.37 -2.92
C ALA A 59 -4.96 -3.45 -4.08
N MET A 60 -3.68 -3.69 -3.79
CA MET A 60 -2.68 -4.21 -4.72
C MET A 60 -2.40 -5.66 -4.35
N ILE A 61 -2.59 -6.57 -5.30
CA ILE A 61 -2.53 -8.01 -5.11
C ILE A 61 -1.22 -8.53 -5.70
N TYR A 62 -0.43 -9.19 -4.87
CA TYR A 62 0.86 -9.78 -5.28
C TYR A 62 0.82 -11.30 -5.07
N VAL A 63 1.36 -12.03 -6.02
CA VAL A 63 1.55 -13.47 -5.94
C VAL A 63 3.02 -13.76 -6.17
N ASP A 64 3.67 -14.42 -5.21
CA ASP A 64 5.11 -14.68 -5.20
C ASP A 64 5.96 -13.44 -5.51
N GLY A 65 5.53 -12.30 -4.93
CA GLY A 65 6.21 -11.01 -5.06
C GLY A 65 5.90 -10.22 -6.35
N LYS A 66 5.15 -10.79 -7.30
CA LYS A 66 4.78 -10.12 -8.55
C LYS A 66 3.39 -9.50 -8.45
N LEU A 67 3.22 -8.27 -8.93
CA LEU A 67 1.93 -7.59 -8.98
C LEU A 67 1.00 -8.34 -9.96
N ALA A 68 -0.06 -8.94 -9.43
CA ALA A 68 -1.06 -9.68 -10.21
C ALA A 68 -2.28 -8.84 -10.60
N GLY A 69 -2.63 -7.81 -9.79
CA GLY A 69 -3.74 -6.94 -10.10
C GLY A 69 -4.00 -5.87 -9.04
N ILE A 70 -4.88 -4.94 -9.39
CA ILE A 70 -5.32 -3.85 -8.52
C ILE A 70 -6.84 -3.83 -8.52
N GLN A 71 -7.44 -3.77 -7.33
CA GLN A 71 -8.89 -3.67 -7.15
C GLN A 71 -9.25 -2.48 -6.29
N GLU A 72 -10.36 -1.82 -6.62
CA GLU A 72 -10.90 -0.68 -5.88
C GLU A 72 -12.35 -0.93 -5.49
N ARG A 73 -12.72 -0.56 -4.27
CA ARG A 73 -14.08 -0.63 -3.74
C ARG A 73 -15.12 0.01 -4.66
N THR A 74 -14.73 1.08 -5.35
CA THR A 74 -15.63 1.82 -6.26
C THR A 74 -15.89 1.11 -7.59
N GLY A 75 -15.16 0.05 -7.88
CA GLY A 75 -15.21 -0.65 -9.17
C GLY A 75 -14.59 0.13 -10.34
N ARG A 76 -14.00 1.31 -10.11
CA ARG A 76 -13.30 2.07 -11.16
C ARG A 76 -12.13 1.31 -11.74
N ARG A 77 -11.46 0.50 -10.91
CA ARG A 77 -10.48 -0.48 -11.31
C ARG A 77 -10.75 -1.78 -10.55
N SER A 78 -10.91 -2.86 -11.29
CA SER A 78 -11.14 -4.19 -10.73
C SER A 78 -10.50 -5.21 -11.66
N ASP A 79 -9.18 -5.36 -11.54
CA ASP A 79 -8.43 -6.34 -12.31
C ASP A 79 -8.84 -7.74 -11.83
N SER A 80 -9.21 -8.64 -12.74
CA SER A 80 -9.46 -10.03 -12.42
C SER A 80 -8.13 -10.77 -12.22
N VAL A 81 -7.97 -11.39 -11.06
CA VAL A 81 -6.78 -12.18 -10.70
C VAL A 81 -7.19 -13.64 -10.64
N TYR A 82 -6.55 -14.47 -11.48
CA TYR A 82 -6.77 -15.93 -11.52
C TYR A 82 -5.51 -16.64 -11.04
N LEU A 83 -5.70 -17.66 -10.21
CA LEU A 83 -4.64 -18.51 -9.72
C LEU A 83 -4.95 -19.97 -10.02
N GLU A 84 -3.91 -20.72 -10.29
CA GLU A 84 -3.92 -22.16 -10.48
C GLU A 84 -2.71 -22.76 -9.76
N LEU A 85 -2.93 -23.77 -8.95
CA LEU A 85 -1.87 -24.43 -8.18
C LEU A 85 -2.06 -25.94 -8.27
N GLU A 86 -1.02 -26.64 -8.70
CA GLU A 86 -0.98 -28.09 -8.73
C GLU A 86 -0.91 -28.71 -7.32
N PRO A 87 -1.23 -30.00 -7.15
CA PRO A 87 -1.07 -30.69 -5.89
C PRO A 87 0.37 -30.55 -5.33
N GLY A 88 0.47 -30.05 -4.08
CA GLY A 88 1.75 -29.83 -3.40
C GLY A 88 2.45 -28.52 -3.75
N GLN A 89 1.93 -27.74 -4.69
CA GLN A 89 2.41 -26.37 -4.93
C GLN A 89 1.91 -25.41 -3.87
N THR A 90 2.70 -24.37 -3.60
CA THR A 90 2.33 -23.28 -2.72
C THR A 90 2.61 -21.95 -3.41
N ALA A 91 1.86 -20.92 -3.04
CA ALA A 91 2.12 -19.55 -3.48
C ALA A 91 1.93 -18.58 -2.30
N VAL A 92 2.78 -17.57 -2.20
CA VAL A 92 2.63 -16.49 -1.21
C VAL A 92 1.72 -15.43 -1.78
N LEU A 93 0.54 -15.30 -1.21
CA LEU A 93 -0.41 -14.23 -1.52
C LEU A 93 -0.19 -13.05 -0.58
N ARG A 94 0.07 -11.87 -1.14
CA ARG A 94 0.14 -10.59 -0.44
C ARG A 94 -0.89 -9.62 -1.00
N ILE A 95 -1.67 -9.00 -0.12
CA ILE A 95 -2.66 -8.00 -0.50
C ILE A 95 -2.38 -6.74 0.31
N LEU A 96 -1.87 -5.70 -0.35
CA LEU A 96 -1.64 -4.40 0.26
C LEU A 96 -2.88 -3.55 0.11
N VAL A 97 -3.59 -3.32 1.21
CA VAL A 97 -4.85 -2.56 1.24
C VAL A 97 -4.62 -1.17 1.78
N GLU A 98 -5.07 -0.18 1.03
CA GLU A 98 -5.01 1.24 1.37
C GLU A 98 -6.33 1.74 1.92
N ASN A 99 -6.26 2.49 3.04
CA ASN A 99 -7.34 3.33 3.53
C ASN A 99 -7.34 4.67 2.75
N MET A 100 -8.32 4.87 1.88
CA MET A 100 -8.41 6.06 1.04
C MET A 100 -9.15 7.24 1.72
N GLY A 101 -9.46 7.12 2.97
CA GLY A 101 -10.14 8.13 3.78
C GLY A 101 -11.39 7.58 4.46
N ARG A 102 -11.84 8.26 5.50
CA ARG A 102 -13.01 7.87 6.29
C ARG A 102 -14.19 8.78 5.99
N ILE A 103 -15.39 8.20 6.05
CA ILE A 103 -16.64 8.94 5.88
C ILE A 103 -16.85 9.79 7.14
N ASN A 104 -17.04 11.09 6.96
CA ASN A 104 -17.20 12.06 8.03
C ASN A 104 -18.65 12.50 8.31
N TYR A 105 -19.59 12.04 7.47
CA TYR A 105 -21.00 12.40 7.60
C TYR A 105 -21.95 11.33 7.05
N GLY A 106 -23.12 11.15 7.66
CA GLY A 106 -24.20 10.31 7.18
C GLY A 106 -24.24 8.91 7.80
N ALA A 107 -25.07 8.03 7.24
CA ALA A 107 -25.37 6.71 7.79
C ALA A 107 -24.20 5.70 7.72
N LYS A 108 -23.12 6.04 7.02
CA LYS A 108 -21.95 5.18 6.83
C LYS A 108 -20.71 5.61 7.63
N LEU A 109 -20.90 6.33 8.72
CA LEU A 109 -19.79 6.78 9.60
C LEU A 109 -18.97 5.62 10.19
N LEU A 110 -19.59 4.43 10.35
CA LEU A 110 -18.91 3.23 10.83
C LEU A 110 -18.29 2.40 9.69
N ASP A 111 -17.89 3.06 8.61
CA ASP A 111 -17.24 2.44 7.46
C ASP A 111 -15.83 1.94 7.83
N ARG A 112 -15.74 0.68 8.23
CA ARG A 112 -14.48 0.01 8.59
C ARG A 112 -13.57 -0.11 7.37
N LYS A 113 -12.26 -0.21 7.61
CA LYS A 113 -11.21 -0.27 6.59
C LYS A 113 -10.46 -1.60 6.60
N GLY A 114 -9.86 -1.93 5.44
CA GLY A 114 -9.17 -3.20 5.24
C GLY A 114 -10.01 -4.21 4.48
N ILE A 115 -9.85 -5.50 4.79
CA ILE A 115 -10.64 -6.61 4.26
C ILE A 115 -11.67 -7.03 5.32
N LEU A 116 -12.95 -6.78 5.05
CA LEU A 116 -13.98 -6.89 6.08
C LEU A 116 -14.52 -8.31 6.28
N ARG A 117 -14.57 -9.13 5.23
CA ARG A 117 -15.18 -10.46 5.28
C ARG A 117 -14.23 -11.60 4.93
N GLY A 118 -13.23 -11.33 4.10
CA GLY A 118 -12.19 -12.30 3.78
C GLY A 118 -11.80 -12.32 2.31
N VAL A 119 -10.97 -13.29 1.96
CA VAL A 119 -10.50 -13.52 0.59
C VAL A 119 -10.86 -14.92 0.17
N LYS A 120 -11.38 -15.06 -1.04
CA LYS A 120 -11.75 -16.33 -1.64
C LYS A 120 -10.88 -16.63 -2.85
N LEU A 121 -10.57 -17.88 -3.05
CA LEU A 121 -10.08 -18.41 -4.31
C LEU A 121 -11.16 -19.39 -4.84
N GLY A 122 -11.84 -18.99 -5.92
CA GLY A 122 -13.09 -19.60 -6.32
C GLY A 122 -14.16 -19.47 -5.23
N CYS A 123 -14.65 -20.61 -4.73
CA CYS A 123 -15.65 -20.66 -3.66
C CYS A 123 -15.05 -20.80 -2.25
N GLN A 124 -13.73 -20.98 -2.12
CA GLN A 124 -13.07 -21.30 -0.86
C GLN A 124 -12.46 -20.08 -0.20
N TYR A 125 -12.82 -19.80 1.06
CA TYR A 125 -12.14 -18.79 1.87
C TYR A 125 -10.74 -19.24 2.21
N GLN A 126 -9.81 -18.27 2.20
CA GLN A 126 -8.43 -18.46 2.60
C GLN A 126 -8.23 -18.02 4.05
N PHE A 127 -7.42 -18.76 4.80
CA PHE A 127 -7.20 -18.60 6.23
C PHE A 127 -5.71 -18.50 6.56
N GLY A 128 -5.39 -18.26 7.84
CA GLY A 128 -4.00 -18.21 8.31
C GLY A 128 -3.28 -16.94 7.86
N TRP A 129 -3.84 -15.79 8.21
CA TRP A 129 -3.39 -14.47 7.78
C TRP A 129 -2.38 -13.85 8.74
N LYS A 130 -1.35 -13.25 8.16
CA LYS A 130 -0.46 -12.29 8.81
C LYS A 130 -0.85 -10.89 8.37
N HIS A 131 -0.97 -9.98 9.34
CA HIS A 131 -1.36 -8.59 9.12
C HIS A 131 -0.21 -7.69 9.55
N TYR A 132 0.30 -6.89 8.62
CA TYR A 132 1.36 -5.93 8.89
C TYR A 132 0.76 -4.52 8.84
N SER A 133 0.70 -3.86 9.99
CA SER A 133 0.23 -2.47 10.10
C SER A 133 1.27 -1.51 9.56
N LEU A 134 0.90 -0.70 8.58
CA LEU A 134 1.76 0.23 7.85
C LEU A 134 1.14 1.64 7.86
N PRO A 135 1.17 2.35 8.99
CA PRO A 135 0.61 3.71 9.08
C PRO A 135 1.35 4.70 8.18
N CYS A 136 2.62 4.42 7.84
CA CYS A 136 3.45 5.29 7.00
C CYS A 136 3.64 6.70 7.59
N ASP A 137 3.79 6.80 8.92
CA ASP A 137 4.04 8.07 9.60
C ASP A 137 5.39 8.66 9.22
N CYS A 138 6.39 7.80 9.08
CA CYS A 138 7.74 8.17 8.66
C CYS A 138 8.33 7.14 7.68
N PRO A 139 9.26 7.55 6.82
CA PRO A 139 9.96 6.63 5.93
C PRO A 139 10.99 5.81 6.71
N PRO A 140 11.38 4.62 6.21
CA PRO A 140 12.49 3.85 6.75
C PRO A 140 13.75 4.70 6.86
N GLN A 141 14.53 4.47 7.93
CA GLN A 141 15.78 5.22 8.16
C GLN A 141 17.00 4.54 7.52
N GLN A 142 16.91 3.25 7.22
CA GLN A 142 18.02 2.41 6.74
C GLN A 142 17.56 1.50 5.58
N GLY A 143 18.50 0.76 4.99
CA GLY A 143 18.21 -0.23 3.96
C GLY A 143 18.03 0.35 2.56
N TYR A 144 18.48 1.60 2.33
CA TYR A 144 18.45 2.23 1.02
C TYR A 144 19.66 1.82 0.18
N GLU A 145 19.40 1.47 -1.06
CA GLU A 145 20.37 1.15 -2.09
C GLU A 145 20.27 2.16 -3.26
N PRO A 146 21.26 2.27 -4.14
CA PRO A 146 21.13 3.07 -5.36
C PRO A 146 19.88 2.71 -6.15
N VAL A 147 19.25 3.70 -6.79
CA VAL A 147 18.08 3.45 -7.65
C VAL A 147 18.47 2.49 -8.78
N GLY A 148 17.77 1.36 -8.84
CA GLY A 148 17.90 0.33 -9.89
C GLY A 148 16.61 0.24 -10.72
N ASP A 149 16.64 -0.65 -11.72
CA ASP A 149 15.51 -0.90 -12.59
C ASP A 149 14.38 -1.63 -11.84
N GLY A 150 13.17 -1.19 -12.10
CA GLY A 150 11.83 -1.68 -11.80
C GLY A 150 11.66 -2.82 -10.77
N ALA A 151 11.18 -2.48 -9.58
CA ALA A 151 10.59 -3.48 -8.69
C ALA A 151 9.06 -3.53 -8.89
N ASP A 152 8.50 -4.73 -8.92
CA ASP A 152 7.03 -4.94 -8.93
C ASP A 152 6.36 -4.56 -7.58
N ALA A 153 7.14 -4.13 -6.60
CA ALA A 153 6.70 -3.77 -5.26
C ALA A 153 6.69 -2.25 -5.03
N PRO A 154 5.90 -1.72 -4.10
CA PRO A 154 5.98 -0.33 -3.69
C PRO A 154 7.37 0.00 -3.14
N LEU A 155 7.90 1.16 -3.53
CA LEU A 155 9.24 1.61 -3.18
C LEU A 155 9.18 2.89 -2.34
N PHE A 156 10.10 3.00 -1.38
CA PHE A 156 10.54 4.28 -0.85
C PHE A 156 11.69 4.79 -1.71
N LEU A 157 11.53 5.98 -2.25
CA LEU A 157 12.57 6.65 -3.03
C LEU A 157 13.09 7.83 -2.22
N LYS A 158 14.42 8.02 -2.22
CA LYS A 158 15.07 9.07 -1.44
C LYS A 158 16.02 9.88 -2.31
N GLY A 159 16.02 11.18 -2.06
CA GLY A 159 16.93 12.14 -2.68
C GLY A 159 17.09 13.38 -1.80
N SER A 160 18.02 14.25 -2.17
CA SER A 160 18.26 15.52 -1.50
C SER A 160 18.23 16.68 -2.49
N PHE A 161 18.01 17.86 -1.96
CA PHE A 161 18.13 19.12 -2.70
C PHE A 161 18.60 20.23 -1.77
N THR A 162 19.32 21.19 -2.34
CA THR A 162 19.84 22.33 -1.61
C THR A 162 18.81 23.46 -1.55
N VAL A 163 18.61 24.03 -0.37
CA VAL A 163 17.75 25.18 -0.13
C VAL A 163 18.59 26.41 0.11
N GLN A 164 18.55 27.36 -0.83
CA GLN A 164 19.26 28.64 -0.70
C GLN A 164 18.59 29.62 0.25
N GLN A 165 17.25 29.60 0.26
CA GLN A 165 16.43 30.44 1.11
C GLN A 165 15.18 29.67 1.53
N ARG A 166 14.88 29.68 2.82
CA ARG A 166 13.69 29.05 3.38
C ARG A 166 12.45 29.86 3.04
N GLN A 167 11.64 29.33 2.13
CA GLN A 167 10.36 29.90 1.72
C GLN A 167 9.33 28.81 1.50
N ASP A 168 8.07 29.14 1.61
CA ASP A 168 6.97 28.28 1.23
C ASP A 168 7.04 27.94 -0.25
N THR A 169 6.83 26.67 -0.58
CA THR A 169 6.92 26.17 -1.95
C THR A 169 6.01 24.98 -2.19
N PHE A 170 6.19 24.30 -3.31
CA PHE A 170 5.41 23.11 -3.66
C PHE A 170 6.31 22.00 -4.16
N VAL A 171 6.01 20.77 -3.77
CA VAL A 171 6.60 19.56 -4.36
C VAL A 171 5.73 19.14 -5.53
N ARG A 172 6.34 19.05 -6.71
CA ARG A 172 5.72 18.56 -7.92
C ARG A 172 6.12 17.10 -8.17
N LEU A 173 5.15 16.27 -8.53
CA LEU A 173 5.28 14.81 -8.56
C LEU A 173 5.00 14.22 -9.95
N ASP A 174 5.47 14.90 -10.99
CA ASP A 174 5.36 14.41 -12.36
C ASP A 174 6.12 13.08 -12.52
N GLY A 175 5.54 12.15 -13.27
CA GLY A 175 6.10 10.82 -13.48
C GLY A 175 5.79 9.80 -12.39
N PHE A 176 5.21 10.22 -11.26
CA PHE A 176 4.76 9.32 -10.20
C PHE A 176 3.25 9.06 -10.30
N THR A 177 2.82 7.86 -9.92
CA THR A 177 1.41 7.48 -9.97
C THR A 177 0.70 7.82 -8.67
N LYS A 178 1.12 7.24 -7.56
CA LYS A 178 0.47 7.34 -6.25
C LYS A 178 1.46 7.06 -5.13
N GLY A 179 1.31 7.75 -4.00
CA GLY A 179 2.16 7.51 -2.82
C GLY A 179 2.04 8.60 -1.78
N ASN A 180 2.96 8.57 -0.80
CA ASN A 180 3.16 9.59 0.21
C ASN A 180 4.47 10.33 -0.05
N VAL A 181 4.52 11.60 0.33
CA VAL A 181 5.74 12.42 0.27
C VAL A 181 6.20 12.72 1.68
N TYR A 182 7.49 12.57 1.90
CA TYR A 182 8.13 12.91 3.18
C TYR A 182 9.19 13.97 2.96
N ILE A 183 9.23 14.96 3.83
CA ILE A 183 10.27 15.99 3.85
C ILE A 183 10.92 15.99 5.23
N ASN A 184 12.21 15.66 5.28
CA ASN A 184 12.98 15.58 6.51
C ASN A 184 12.31 14.68 7.58
N GLY A 185 11.68 13.58 7.16
CA GLY A 185 10.96 12.63 8.02
C GLY A 185 9.49 12.97 8.28
N PHE A 186 9.04 14.19 7.95
CA PHE A 186 7.65 14.59 8.09
C PHE A 186 6.81 14.12 6.90
N ASN A 187 5.69 13.44 7.14
CA ASN A 187 4.75 13.03 6.09
C ASN A 187 3.97 14.26 5.61
N LEU A 188 4.31 14.76 4.42
CA LEU A 188 3.68 15.93 3.82
C LEU A 188 2.27 15.63 3.30
N GLY A 189 1.98 14.38 3.05
CA GLY A 189 0.68 13.94 2.55
C GLY A 189 0.77 12.98 1.39
N ARG A 190 -0.41 12.59 0.95
CA ARG A 190 -0.63 11.63 -0.12
C ARG A 190 -0.88 12.32 -1.45
N TYR A 191 -0.37 11.75 -2.54
CA TYR A 191 -0.68 12.16 -3.91
C TYR A 191 -1.26 10.99 -4.72
N TRP A 192 -2.06 11.33 -5.74
CA TRP A 192 -2.61 10.37 -6.69
C TRP A 192 -2.81 11.06 -8.05
N ASN A 193 -1.76 11.06 -8.86
CA ASN A 193 -1.73 11.83 -10.12
C ASN A 193 -2.81 11.45 -11.14
N PRO A 194 -3.14 10.15 -11.38
CA PRO A 194 -4.23 9.80 -12.29
C PRO A 194 -5.61 10.26 -11.83
N ALA A 195 -5.82 10.40 -10.51
CA ALA A 195 -7.09 10.87 -9.96
C ALA A 195 -7.21 12.39 -9.92
N GLY A 196 -6.07 13.12 -10.09
CA GLY A 196 -5.95 14.58 -10.08
C GLY A 196 -7.24 15.38 -10.04
N PRO A 197 -7.28 16.66 -10.08
CA PRO A 197 -6.42 17.58 -10.83
C PRO A 197 -5.15 18.04 -10.13
N GLN A 198 -5.08 17.99 -8.80
CA GLN A 198 -3.91 18.46 -8.06
C GLN A 198 -2.73 17.50 -8.21
N LYS A 199 -1.58 18.04 -8.66
CA LYS A 199 -0.33 17.28 -8.87
C LYS A 199 0.84 17.81 -8.04
N THR A 200 0.55 18.70 -7.10
CA THR A 200 1.54 19.31 -6.21
C THR A 200 1.09 19.20 -4.76
N LEU A 201 2.04 19.10 -3.85
CA LEU A 201 1.81 19.23 -2.41
C LEU A 201 2.48 20.49 -1.90
N TYR A 202 1.77 21.25 -1.07
CA TYR A 202 2.31 22.43 -0.40
C TYR A 202 3.40 22.01 0.59
N LEU A 203 4.53 22.71 0.53
CA LEU A 203 5.70 22.48 1.38
C LEU A 203 5.99 23.76 2.17
N PRO A 204 5.63 23.79 3.46
CA PRO A 204 5.85 24.97 4.29
C PRO A 204 7.33 25.15 4.65
N ALA A 205 7.78 26.38 4.66
CA ALA A 205 9.15 26.79 4.97
C ALA A 205 9.76 26.16 6.25
N PRO A 206 9.00 25.96 7.36
CA PRO A 206 9.54 25.35 8.59
C PRO A 206 10.05 23.90 8.40
N LEU A 207 9.58 23.17 7.41
CA LEU A 207 10.05 21.81 7.11
C LEU A 207 11.37 21.81 6.31
N LEU A 208 11.80 22.95 5.80
CA LEU A 208 13.04 23.11 5.05
C LEU A 208 14.21 23.47 5.99
N ARG A 209 15.40 23.03 5.60
CA ARG A 209 16.68 23.39 6.23
C ARG A 209 17.54 24.05 5.18
N GLU A 210 18.23 25.13 5.54
CA GLU A 210 19.24 25.74 4.66
C GLU A 210 20.50 24.89 4.62
N GLY A 211 21.11 24.79 3.46
CA GLY A 211 22.34 23.99 3.22
C GLY A 211 22.21 23.00 2.09
#